data_5ea8d79abe8054fe6f1feae9dcbb8814
#
_entry.id   5ea8d79abe8054fe6f1feae9dcbb8814
#
_cell.length_a   1.000
_cell.length_b   1.000
_cell.length_c   1.000
_cell.angle_alpha   90.00
_cell.angle_beta   90.00
_cell.angle_gamma   90.00
#
_symmetry.space_group_name_H-M   'P 1'
#
loop_
_entity.id
_entity.type
_entity.pdbx_description
1 polymer ?
#
loop_
_entity_poly.entity_id
_entity_poly.type
_entity_poly.pdbx_seq_one_letter_code
_entity_poly.pdbx_strand_id
1 'polypeptide(L)'
;AEKEVKYTVTVTYQSGRDSGNPNKINWGGTNVDSGSVNVVGKNTQNPVFEEKSFDINVTKAGDGELVLTADASSSPNIDKFVITAKEVSAATYKITATAGEHGKIEGVTGTEVTVEEGASHTFKFVPDENYAVKDVIVDGNSIGAVDSYTFDDVTANGHTIEVQFEKAVYAEDNRFVFPTDGNTKTAEAERFEIHDVKDPTDGEWHCGVTAKDWASGGKIVNAMNKGDTITLYYDAPQTGEYTVTVYYRSGNPQNGLTWAEKDGKIKSGNVTAGAGDSAAATHTTEFTLNVETAGPGCLVFTAPDAKAPQLDKFDIKSPGTPVPPISAVAV
;
A
#
# COMPACT_ATOMS: atom_id res chain seq x y z
N ALA A 1 27.66 5.41 -0.06
CA ALA A 1 28.73 5.37 0.93
C ALA A 1 29.55 4.09 0.72
N GLU A 2 30.85 4.22 0.53
CA GLU A 2 31.75 3.04 0.46
C GLU A 2 31.76 2.39 1.84
N LYS A 3 31.42 1.09 1.90
CA LYS A 3 31.43 0.32 3.16
C LYS A 3 32.84 0.33 3.72
N GLU A 4 33.02 0.69 4.98
CA GLU A 4 34.27 0.51 5.70
C GLU A 4 34.60 -0.98 5.72
N VAL A 5 35.74 -1.36 5.17
CA VAL A 5 36.19 -2.75 5.17
C VAL A 5 37.18 -2.93 6.31
N LYS A 6 36.86 -3.81 7.24
CA LYS A 6 37.76 -4.21 8.34
C LYS A 6 38.55 -5.46 7.97
N TYR A 7 39.81 -5.48 8.34
CA TYR A 7 40.68 -6.64 8.16
C TYR A 7 41.29 -7.04 9.49
N THR A 8 41.43 -8.32 9.72
CA THR A 8 42.23 -8.84 10.81
C THR A 8 43.64 -9.19 10.27
N VAL A 9 44.66 -8.59 10.85
CA VAL A 9 46.07 -8.91 10.58
C VAL A 9 46.58 -9.83 11.66
N THR A 10 47.00 -11.03 11.29
CA THR A 10 47.66 -11.99 12.19
C THR A 10 49.13 -12.01 11.87
N VAL A 11 49.97 -11.62 12.82
CA VAL A 11 51.42 -11.69 12.74
C VAL A 11 51.95 -12.94 13.44
N THR A 12 52.77 -13.72 12.73
CA THR A 12 53.53 -14.82 13.30
C THR A 12 54.96 -14.31 13.59
N TYR A 13 55.42 -14.43 14.82
CA TYR A 13 56.67 -13.79 15.26
C TYR A 13 57.37 -14.64 16.33
N GLN A 14 58.67 -14.31 16.54
CA GLN A 14 59.47 -14.70 17.70
C GLN A 14 59.92 -13.47 18.48
N SER A 15 59.69 -13.48 19.79
CA SER A 15 60.15 -12.40 20.66
C SER A 15 60.86 -12.98 21.88
N GLY A 16 61.98 -12.39 22.25
CA GLY A 16 62.71 -12.69 23.47
C GLY A 16 62.23 -11.92 24.70
N ARG A 17 61.24 -11.06 24.55
CA ARG A 17 60.73 -10.21 25.65
C ARG A 17 59.46 -10.77 26.27
N ASP A 18 59.42 -10.69 27.58
CA ASP A 18 58.26 -11.15 28.38
C ASP A 18 57.17 -10.07 28.49
N SER A 19 56.11 -10.41 29.21
CA SER A 19 54.93 -9.51 29.39
C SER A 19 55.23 -8.26 30.19
N GLY A 20 56.32 -8.20 30.97
CA GLY A 20 56.72 -7.02 31.73
C GLY A 20 57.43 -5.95 30.88
N ASN A 21 57.96 -6.36 29.73
CA ASN A 21 58.59 -5.43 28.78
C ASN A 21 58.36 -5.92 27.32
N PRO A 22 57.15 -5.90 26.82
CA PRO A 22 56.82 -6.40 25.51
C PRO A 22 57.44 -5.61 24.38
N ASN A 23 57.71 -6.25 23.25
CA ASN A 23 57.92 -5.52 22.01
C ASN A 23 56.53 -4.96 21.52
N LYS A 24 56.61 -3.86 20.76
CA LYS A 24 55.41 -3.23 20.20
C LYS A 24 55.52 -3.20 18.69
N ILE A 25 54.47 -3.58 18.01
CA ILE A 25 54.30 -3.36 16.59
C ILE A 25 53.25 -2.25 16.44
N ASN A 26 53.66 -1.16 15.83
CA ASN A 26 52.78 -0.07 15.46
C ASN A 26 52.39 -0.22 14.00
N TRP A 27 51.17 0.17 13.65
CA TRP A 27 50.71 0.23 12.28
C TRP A 27 50.13 1.59 11.95
N GLY A 28 50.12 1.91 10.67
CA GLY A 28 49.54 3.08 10.07
C GLY A 28 49.85 3.08 8.59
N GLY A 29 49.48 4.15 7.90
CA GLY A 29 49.76 4.27 6.47
C GLY A 29 48.76 5.11 5.71
N THR A 30 48.74 4.96 4.40
CA THR A 30 47.79 5.64 3.53
C THR A 30 46.49 4.78 3.42
N ASN A 31 45.34 5.42 3.65
CA ASN A 31 44.01 4.79 3.57
C ASN A 31 43.77 3.67 4.61
N VAL A 32 44.51 3.65 5.71
CA VAL A 32 44.29 2.75 6.86
C VAL A 32 44.37 3.56 8.15
N ASP A 33 43.70 3.06 9.19
CA ASP A 33 43.81 3.61 10.54
C ASP A 33 45.22 3.35 11.12
N SER A 34 45.50 3.90 12.30
CA SER A 34 46.73 3.70 13.02
C SER A 34 46.50 3.09 14.39
N GLY A 35 47.44 2.31 14.86
CA GLY A 35 47.37 1.67 16.18
C GLY A 35 48.62 0.96 16.59
N SER A 36 48.51 0.16 17.64
CA SER A 36 49.64 -0.64 18.13
C SER A 36 49.21 -1.90 18.85
N VAL A 37 50.06 -2.94 18.81
CA VAL A 37 49.86 -4.21 19.53
C VAL A 37 51.11 -4.63 20.24
N ASN A 38 50.99 -5.11 21.48
CA ASN A 38 52.10 -5.70 22.22
C ASN A 38 52.29 -7.15 21.79
N VAL A 39 53.57 -7.50 21.50
CA VAL A 39 54.00 -8.85 21.18
C VAL A 39 55.01 -9.33 22.24
N VAL A 40 54.75 -10.47 22.84
CA VAL A 40 55.53 -11.03 23.91
C VAL A 40 56.01 -12.43 23.53
N GLY A 41 57.20 -12.79 23.94
CA GLY A 41 57.74 -14.14 23.72
C GLY A 41 57.98 -14.84 25.05
N LYS A 42 58.06 -16.15 25.00
CA LYS A 42 58.15 -16.99 26.21
C LYS A 42 59.54 -17.46 26.56
N ASN A 43 60.49 -17.48 25.64
CA ASN A 43 61.83 -17.98 25.95
C ASN A 43 62.88 -17.56 24.88
N THR A 44 64.04 -17.09 25.33
CA THR A 44 65.16 -16.66 24.49
C THR A 44 66.07 -17.86 24.08
N GLN A 45 66.00 -19.02 24.75
CA GLN A 45 66.91 -20.13 24.48
C GLN A 45 66.29 -21.17 23.52
N ASN A 46 64.99 -21.19 23.36
CA ASN A 46 64.28 -22.05 22.43
C ASN A 46 63.22 -21.24 21.70
N PRO A 47 63.55 -20.68 20.55
CA PRO A 47 62.62 -19.79 19.87
C PRO A 47 61.34 -20.50 19.41
N VAL A 48 60.22 -20.11 19.99
CA VAL A 48 58.89 -20.61 19.59
C VAL A 48 58.20 -19.47 18.82
N PHE A 49 57.63 -19.77 17.69
CA PHE A 49 56.76 -18.83 16.98
C PHE A 49 55.44 -18.68 17.73
N GLU A 50 55.04 -17.47 17.88
CA GLU A 50 53.75 -17.06 18.47
C GLU A 50 52.94 -16.26 17.46
N GLU A 51 51.65 -16.19 17.67
CA GLU A 51 50.73 -15.42 16.82
C GLU A 51 50.05 -14.31 17.63
N LYS A 52 49.86 -13.17 16.99
CA LYS A 52 49.09 -12.04 17.53
C LYS A 52 48.27 -11.45 16.43
N SER A 53 46.98 -11.24 16.72
CA SER A 53 46.04 -10.62 15.79
C SER A 53 45.64 -9.21 16.27
N PHE A 54 45.41 -8.34 15.34
CA PHE A 54 44.82 -6.99 15.54
C PHE A 54 43.98 -6.61 14.33
N ASP A 55 42.97 -5.77 14.55
CA ASP A 55 42.10 -5.29 13.47
C ASP A 55 42.63 -3.99 12.91
N ILE A 56 42.50 -3.79 11.62
CA ILE A 56 42.76 -2.55 10.89
C ILE A 56 41.52 -2.14 10.15
N ASN A 57 41.23 -0.83 10.07
CA ASN A 57 40.17 -0.26 9.26
C ASN A 57 40.76 0.38 8.02
N VAL A 58 40.25 0.04 6.84
CA VAL A 58 40.56 0.74 5.60
C VAL A 58 39.63 1.93 5.49
N THR A 59 40.17 3.12 5.57
CA THR A 59 39.45 4.39 5.62
C THR A 59 39.03 4.92 4.24
N LYS A 60 39.64 4.37 3.19
CA LYS A 60 39.31 4.71 1.80
C LYS A 60 39.65 3.53 0.88
N ALA A 61 38.73 3.18 -0.02
CA ALA A 61 38.97 2.16 -1.04
C ALA A 61 40.03 2.62 -2.06
N GLY A 62 40.74 1.67 -2.65
CA GLY A 62 41.79 1.87 -3.63
C GLY A 62 43.18 1.52 -3.11
N ASP A 63 44.21 1.88 -3.84
CA ASP A 63 45.60 1.61 -3.48
C ASP A 63 45.97 2.35 -2.19
N GLY A 64 46.62 1.63 -1.28
CA GLY A 64 47.06 2.15 0.01
C GLY A 64 48.35 1.49 0.46
N GLU A 65 48.90 1.93 1.59
CA GLU A 65 50.09 1.40 2.19
C GLU A 65 49.83 1.10 3.66
N LEU A 66 50.11 -0.15 4.10
CA LEU A 66 50.15 -0.53 5.49
C LEU A 66 51.59 -0.61 5.96
N VAL A 67 51.99 0.33 6.80
CA VAL A 67 53.35 0.40 7.36
C VAL A 67 53.31 -0.17 8.76
N LEU A 68 54.18 -1.18 9.00
CA LEU A 68 54.38 -1.79 10.30
C LEU A 68 55.75 -1.41 10.83
N THR A 69 55.80 -0.83 12.04
CA THR A 69 57.05 -0.37 12.65
C THR A 69 57.24 -0.97 14.03
N ALA A 70 58.48 -1.30 14.38
CA ALA A 70 58.82 -1.73 15.72
C ALA A 70 59.25 -0.54 16.58
N ASP A 71 58.92 -0.56 17.86
CA ASP A 71 59.08 0.52 18.81
C ASP A 71 60.42 0.53 19.56
N ALA A 72 61.28 -0.44 19.36
CA ALA A 72 62.52 -0.59 20.15
C ALA A 72 63.70 -1.15 19.37
N SER A 73 64.90 -0.91 19.91
CA SER A 73 66.17 -1.41 19.37
C SER A 73 66.29 -2.95 19.28
N SER A 74 65.35 -3.70 19.84
CA SER A 74 65.19 -5.16 19.71
C SER A 74 63.80 -5.46 19.21
N SER A 75 63.62 -5.53 17.90
CA SER A 75 62.38 -5.91 17.24
C SER A 75 62.12 -7.40 17.38
N PRO A 76 60.86 -7.86 17.38
CA PRO A 76 60.55 -9.27 17.19
C PRO A 76 61.01 -9.70 15.80
N ASN A 77 61.44 -10.97 15.70
CA ASN A 77 61.63 -11.58 14.40
C ASN A 77 60.25 -11.95 13.82
N ILE A 78 59.93 -11.33 12.70
CA ILE A 78 58.64 -11.59 12.01
C ILE A 78 58.82 -12.68 10.98
N ASP A 79 57.97 -13.68 10.98
CA ASP A 79 57.92 -14.75 9.99
C ASP A 79 56.96 -14.38 8.85
N LYS A 80 55.68 -14.14 9.20
CA LYS A 80 54.65 -13.84 8.19
C LYS A 80 53.52 -12.95 8.75
N PHE A 81 52.80 -12.36 7.83
CA PHE A 81 51.50 -11.73 8.07
C PHE A 81 50.42 -12.47 7.28
N VAL A 82 49.29 -12.72 7.91
CA VAL A 82 48.06 -13.17 7.26
C VAL A 82 47.03 -12.06 7.41
N ILE A 83 46.51 -11.58 6.29
CA ILE A 83 45.49 -10.54 6.30
C ILE A 83 44.19 -11.19 5.83
N THR A 84 43.18 -11.16 6.69
CA THR A 84 41.86 -11.74 6.42
C THR A 84 40.80 -10.64 6.45
N ALA A 85 39.97 -10.55 5.41
CA ALA A 85 38.84 -9.65 5.43
C ALA A 85 37.88 -10.07 6.55
N LYS A 86 37.47 -9.06 7.36
CA LYS A 86 36.47 -9.24 8.40
C LYS A 86 35.12 -8.84 7.81
N GLU A 87 34.18 -9.77 7.74
CA GLU A 87 32.83 -9.41 7.36
C GLU A 87 32.28 -8.41 8.36
N VAL A 88 31.98 -7.22 7.90
CA VAL A 88 31.24 -6.22 8.68
C VAL A 88 29.79 -6.42 8.33
N SER A 89 29.00 -6.90 9.28
CA SER A 89 27.54 -6.86 9.14
C SER A 89 27.12 -5.42 8.90
N ALA A 90 26.50 -5.13 7.78
CA ALA A 90 25.94 -3.82 7.53
C ALA A 90 24.98 -3.43 8.67
N ALA A 91 25.01 -2.17 9.10
CA ALA A 91 23.98 -1.69 10.00
C ALA A 91 22.61 -1.88 9.34
N THR A 92 21.61 -2.15 10.12
CA THR A 92 20.23 -2.31 9.62
C THR A 92 19.31 -1.37 10.35
N TYR A 93 18.33 -0.88 9.65
CA TYR A 93 17.31 0.03 10.15
C TYR A 93 15.93 -0.58 9.96
N LYS A 94 14.98 -0.15 10.81
CA LYS A 94 13.61 -0.66 10.80
C LYS A 94 12.66 0.42 10.31
N ILE A 95 11.74 -0.01 9.43
CA ILE A 95 10.59 0.76 8.97
C ILE A 95 9.34 0.10 9.53
N THR A 96 8.48 0.86 10.22
CA THR A 96 7.18 0.37 10.67
C THR A 96 6.18 0.51 9.54
N ALA A 97 5.56 -0.60 9.14
CA ALA A 97 4.60 -0.66 8.04
C ALA A 97 3.25 -1.20 8.52
N THR A 98 2.19 -0.44 8.36
CA THR A 98 0.85 -0.79 8.81
C THR A 98 -0.15 -0.71 7.67
N ALA A 99 -0.94 -1.76 7.47
CA ALA A 99 -2.09 -1.74 6.57
C ALA A 99 -3.38 -1.61 7.37
N GLY A 100 -4.28 -0.75 6.93
CA GLY A 100 -5.65 -0.67 7.42
C GLY A 100 -6.48 -1.89 7.01
N GLU A 101 -7.75 -1.92 7.43
CA GLU A 101 -8.70 -2.96 6.99
C GLU A 101 -8.90 -2.89 5.47
N HIS A 102 -9.26 -4.03 4.84
CA HIS A 102 -9.59 -4.16 3.42
C HIS A 102 -8.41 -4.02 2.45
N GLY A 103 -7.24 -4.46 2.89
CA GLY A 103 -6.07 -4.57 2.03
C GLY A 103 -4.83 -4.96 2.80
N LYS A 104 -3.70 -5.01 2.11
CA LYS A 104 -2.42 -5.39 2.69
C LYS A 104 -1.26 -4.67 2.02
N ILE A 105 -0.11 -4.68 2.68
CA ILE A 105 1.18 -4.33 2.07
C ILE A 105 1.85 -5.63 1.62
N GLU A 106 2.20 -5.73 0.33
CA GLU A 106 2.79 -6.93 -0.25
C GLU A 106 4.15 -7.26 0.40
N GLY A 107 4.35 -8.54 0.74
CA GLY A 107 5.62 -9.03 1.29
C GLY A 107 5.91 -8.65 2.75
N VAL A 108 5.05 -7.87 3.39
CA VAL A 108 5.20 -7.51 4.81
C VAL A 108 4.48 -8.53 5.69
N THR A 109 5.24 -9.21 6.55
CA THR A 109 4.72 -10.09 7.59
C THR A 109 4.98 -9.46 8.96
N GLY A 110 3.92 -9.05 9.64
CA GLY A 110 4.01 -8.27 10.88
C GLY A 110 3.97 -6.76 10.61
N THR A 111 4.61 -5.97 11.46
CA THR A 111 4.54 -4.50 11.42
C THR A 111 5.90 -3.84 11.19
N GLU A 112 6.97 -4.60 10.98
CA GLU A 112 8.33 -4.06 10.82
C GLU A 112 9.04 -4.72 9.62
N VAL A 113 9.74 -3.90 8.86
CA VAL A 113 10.65 -4.32 7.80
C VAL A 113 12.06 -3.86 8.15
N THR A 114 13.03 -4.76 7.99
CA THR A 114 14.45 -4.47 8.23
C THR A 114 15.14 -4.19 6.89
N VAL A 115 15.86 -3.07 6.81
CA VAL A 115 16.56 -2.60 5.61
C VAL A 115 18.03 -2.37 5.95
N GLU A 116 18.96 -2.78 5.10
CA GLU A 116 20.39 -2.49 5.27
C GLU A 116 20.66 -0.99 5.11
N GLU A 117 21.68 -0.48 5.78
CA GLU A 117 22.11 0.93 5.69
C GLU A 117 22.36 1.33 4.23
N GLY A 118 21.76 2.45 3.83
CA GLY A 118 21.86 2.99 2.47
C GLY A 118 21.10 2.22 1.41
N ALA A 119 20.37 1.15 1.76
CA ALA A 119 19.53 0.45 0.81
C ALA A 119 18.16 1.10 0.69
N SER A 120 17.50 0.89 -0.46
CA SER A 120 16.13 1.32 -0.71
C SER A 120 15.15 0.16 -0.48
N HIS A 121 13.93 0.48 -0.03
CA HIS A 121 12.85 -0.50 0.12
C HIS A 121 11.53 0.02 -0.43
N THR A 122 10.88 -0.76 -1.30
CA THR A 122 9.59 -0.41 -1.92
C THR A 122 8.45 -1.18 -1.28
N PHE A 123 7.44 -0.46 -0.82
CA PHE A 123 6.16 -0.99 -0.36
C PHE A 123 5.14 -0.92 -1.48
N LYS A 124 4.44 -2.02 -1.76
CA LYS A 124 3.30 -2.09 -2.67
C LYS A 124 2.02 -2.32 -1.88
N PHE A 125 0.97 -1.61 -2.23
CA PHE A 125 -0.32 -1.67 -1.56
C PHE A 125 -1.29 -2.48 -2.40
N VAL A 126 -1.92 -3.48 -1.78
CA VAL A 126 -2.84 -4.40 -2.46
C VAL A 126 -4.20 -4.30 -1.77
N PRO A 127 -5.15 -3.53 -2.33
CA PRO A 127 -6.52 -3.50 -1.85
C PRO A 127 -7.20 -4.87 -2.00
N ASP A 128 -8.17 -5.16 -1.13
CA ASP A 128 -9.09 -6.26 -1.32
C ASP A 128 -10.02 -6.00 -2.50
N GLU A 129 -10.74 -7.05 -2.95
CA GLU A 129 -11.73 -6.91 -4.02
C GLU A 129 -12.77 -5.82 -3.69
N ASN A 130 -13.05 -4.92 -4.63
CA ASN A 130 -13.93 -3.76 -4.48
C ASN A 130 -13.43 -2.66 -3.53
N TYR A 131 -12.14 -2.64 -3.21
CA TYR A 131 -11.50 -1.56 -2.46
C TYR A 131 -10.42 -0.89 -3.30
N ALA A 132 -10.04 0.31 -2.92
CA ALA A 132 -8.94 1.07 -3.50
C ALA A 132 -8.10 1.68 -2.38
N VAL A 133 -6.87 2.07 -2.68
CA VAL A 133 -6.08 2.87 -1.75
C VAL A 133 -6.76 4.22 -1.57
N LYS A 134 -7.06 4.58 -0.32
CA LYS A 134 -7.61 5.87 0.05
C LYS A 134 -6.52 6.90 0.27
N ASP A 135 -5.52 6.52 1.06
CA ASP A 135 -4.41 7.39 1.44
C ASP A 135 -3.22 6.56 1.88
N VAL A 136 -2.04 7.09 1.65
CA VAL A 136 -0.78 6.57 2.19
C VAL A 136 -0.15 7.66 3.05
N ILE A 137 0.20 7.31 4.28
CA ILE A 137 0.79 8.22 5.26
C ILE A 137 2.23 7.79 5.49
N VAL A 138 3.18 8.64 5.13
CA VAL A 138 4.63 8.42 5.27
C VAL A 138 5.18 9.37 6.31
N ASP A 139 5.81 8.84 7.36
CA ASP A 139 6.36 9.62 8.48
C ASP A 139 5.36 10.67 9.03
N GLY A 140 4.08 10.25 9.12
CA GLY A 140 2.98 11.08 9.61
C GLY A 140 2.39 12.06 8.60
N ASN A 141 2.87 12.09 7.34
CA ASN A 141 2.37 12.97 6.30
C ASN A 141 1.60 12.19 5.23
N SER A 142 0.38 12.64 4.91
CA SER A 142 -0.40 12.09 3.79
C SER A 142 0.29 12.43 2.45
N ILE A 143 0.41 11.42 1.59
CA ILE A 143 0.91 11.56 0.21
C ILE A 143 -0.17 11.23 -0.84
N GLY A 144 -1.43 11.01 -0.38
CA GLY A 144 -2.56 10.66 -1.22
C GLY A 144 -2.61 9.19 -1.61
N ALA A 145 -3.54 8.85 -2.51
CA ALA A 145 -3.72 7.50 -3.02
C ALA A 145 -2.62 7.17 -4.05
N VAL A 146 -1.71 6.28 -3.68
CA VAL A 146 -0.65 5.74 -4.56
C VAL A 146 -0.60 4.22 -4.43
N ASP A 147 -0.16 3.52 -5.47
CA ASP A 147 -0.09 2.06 -5.48
C ASP A 147 1.18 1.51 -4.81
N SER A 148 2.19 2.35 -4.65
CA SER A 148 3.47 1.99 -4.02
C SER A 148 4.21 3.22 -3.51
N TYR A 149 5.14 2.98 -2.57
CA TYR A 149 6.08 4.00 -2.09
C TYR A 149 7.45 3.37 -1.84
N THR A 150 8.52 4.12 -2.15
CA THR A 150 9.90 3.69 -1.93
C THR A 150 10.59 4.63 -0.94
N PHE A 151 11.13 4.05 0.12
CA PHE A 151 12.14 4.73 0.94
C PHE A 151 13.50 4.52 0.28
N ASP A 152 14.15 5.60 -0.11
CA ASP A 152 15.49 5.57 -0.68
C ASP A 152 16.53 5.90 0.39
N ASP A 153 17.73 5.28 0.29
CA ASP A 153 18.89 5.54 1.13
C ASP A 153 18.58 5.54 2.64
N VAL A 154 18.04 4.41 3.13
CA VAL A 154 17.61 4.28 4.54
C VAL A 154 18.83 4.29 5.47
N THR A 155 18.98 5.35 6.25
CA THR A 155 20.14 5.59 7.14
C THR A 155 19.74 5.82 8.60
N ALA A 156 18.44 5.70 8.93
CA ALA A 156 17.93 5.90 10.29
C ALA A 156 16.76 4.97 10.61
N ASN A 157 16.52 4.74 11.89
CA ASN A 157 15.30 4.12 12.41
C ASN A 157 14.16 5.16 12.53
N GLY A 158 12.93 4.66 12.64
CA GLY A 158 11.76 5.49 12.97
C GLY A 158 10.92 5.89 11.77
N HIS A 159 11.28 5.46 10.56
CA HIS A 159 10.39 5.60 9.42
C HIS A 159 9.10 4.81 9.61
N THR A 160 7.99 5.41 9.18
CA THR A 160 6.66 4.80 9.26
C THR A 160 5.96 4.90 7.91
N ILE A 161 5.19 3.87 7.58
CA ILE A 161 4.27 3.89 6.45
C ILE A 161 2.95 3.23 6.85
N GLU A 162 1.87 3.94 6.62
CA GLU A 162 0.50 3.46 6.86
C GLU A 162 -0.28 3.60 5.56
N VAL A 163 -1.00 2.56 5.16
CA VAL A 163 -1.92 2.59 4.03
C VAL A 163 -3.36 2.41 4.52
N GLN A 164 -4.25 3.27 4.05
CA GLN A 164 -5.69 3.23 4.29
C GLN A 164 -6.42 2.86 3.01
N PHE A 165 -7.49 2.07 3.14
CA PHE A 165 -8.30 1.64 2.01
C PHE A 165 -9.74 2.14 2.15
N GLU A 166 -10.42 2.33 1.01
CA GLU A 166 -11.84 2.64 0.96
C GLU A 166 -12.52 1.84 -0.17
N LYS A 167 -13.85 1.78 -0.14
CA LYS A 167 -14.60 1.14 -1.23
C LYS A 167 -14.32 1.85 -2.55
N ALA A 168 -13.89 1.09 -3.55
CA ALA A 168 -13.59 1.64 -4.88
C ALA A 168 -14.86 2.15 -5.58
N VAL A 169 -14.74 3.24 -6.32
CA VAL A 169 -15.80 3.74 -7.19
C VAL A 169 -16.03 2.74 -8.35
N TYR A 170 -17.28 2.53 -8.75
CA TYR A 170 -17.60 1.76 -9.95
C TYR A 170 -17.24 2.56 -11.20
N ALA A 171 -16.36 2.03 -12.03
CA ALA A 171 -15.83 2.62 -13.24
C ALA A 171 -15.80 1.59 -14.38
N GLU A 172 -15.34 1.96 -15.57
CA GLU A 172 -15.26 1.03 -16.71
C GLU A 172 -14.38 -0.20 -16.44
N ASP A 173 -13.34 -0.06 -15.65
CA ASP A 173 -12.40 -1.11 -15.24
C ASP A 173 -12.76 -1.77 -13.89
N ASN A 174 -13.73 -1.20 -13.16
CA ASN A 174 -14.23 -1.70 -11.87
C ASN A 174 -15.77 -1.71 -11.85
N ARG A 175 -16.37 -2.63 -12.59
CA ARG A 175 -17.83 -2.72 -12.77
C ARG A 175 -18.52 -3.44 -11.63
N PHE A 176 -19.71 -2.98 -11.27
CA PHE A 176 -20.59 -3.71 -10.38
C PHE A 176 -21.19 -4.94 -11.10
N VAL A 177 -20.82 -6.13 -10.71
CA VAL A 177 -21.37 -7.36 -11.31
C VAL A 177 -22.75 -7.62 -10.76
N PHE A 178 -23.78 -7.58 -11.63
CA PHE A 178 -25.16 -7.90 -11.28
C PHE A 178 -25.27 -9.33 -10.75
N PRO A 179 -26.19 -9.57 -9.81
CA PRO A 179 -26.42 -10.92 -9.29
C PRO A 179 -27.05 -11.85 -10.35
N THR A 180 -27.02 -13.16 -10.06
CA THR A 180 -27.66 -14.23 -10.84
C THR A 180 -28.60 -15.05 -9.97
N ASP A 181 -29.41 -15.91 -10.61
CA ASP A 181 -30.17 -16.97 -9.96
C ASP A 181 -31.13 -16.50 -8.86
N GLY A 182 -31.79 -15.37 -9.05
CA GLY A 182 -32.72 -14.79 -8.09
C GLY A 182 -32.09 -14.12 -6.89
N ASN A 183 -30.75 -14.06 -6.83
CA ASN A 183 -30.03 -13.40 -5.75
C ASN A 183 -30.16 -11.86 -5.82
N THR A 184 -29.84 -11.23 -4.69
CA THR A 184 -29.75 -9.77 -4.56
C THR A 184 -28.33 -9.36 -4.20
N LYS A 185 -27.83 -8.29 -4.83
CA LYS A 185 -26.60 -7.59 -4.46
C LYS A 185 -26.86 -6.13 -4.25
N THR A 186 -26.11 -5.52 -3.32
CA THR A 186 -26.17 -4.10 -2.99
C THR A 186 -25.08 -3.34 -3.70
N ALA A 187 -25.46 -2.27 -4.40
CA ALA A 187 -24.57 -1.24 -4.93
C ALA A 187 -24.74 0.02 -4.08
N GLU A 188 -23.71 0.39 -3.34
CA GLU A 188 -23.70 1.60 -2.51
C GLU A 188 -23.62 2.85 -3.40
N ALA A 189 -24.47 3.84 -3.19
CA ALA A 189 -24.58 5.02 -4.07
C ALA A 189 -23.31 5.88 -4.08
N GLU A 190 -22.60 5.95 -2.95
CA GLU A 190 -21.34 6.69 -2.85
C GLU A 190 -20.20 6.10 -3.69
N ARG A 191 -20.39 4.90 -4.26
CA ARG A 191 -19.45 4.26 -5.18
C ARG A 191 -19.80 4.52 -6.66
N PHE A 192 -20.87 5.21 -6.95
CA PHE A 192 -21.21 5.61 -8.32
C PHE A 192 -20.31 6.78 -8.73
N GLU A 193 -19.96 6.86 -10.01
CA GLU A 193 -19.27 8.03 -10.54
C GLU A 193 -20.23 9.22 -10.47
N ILE A 194 -19.79 10.32 -9.87
CA ILE A 194 -20.59 11.54 -9.68
C ILE A 194 -20.13 12.61 -10.66
N HIS A 195 -21.08 13.21 -11.38
CA HIS A 195 -20.84 14.38 -12.21
C HIS A 195 -21.73 15.52 -11.72
N ASP A 196 -21.11 16.52 -11.12
CA ASP A 196 -21.72 17.77 -10.69
C ASP A 196 -21.62 18.79 -11.83
N VAL A 197 -22.75 19.32 -12.27
CA VAL A 197 -22.79 20.31 -13.36
C VAL A 197 -22.51 21.74 -12.90
N LYS A 198 -22.42 21.96 -11.57
CA LYS A 198 -22.15 23.28 -11.00
C LYS A 198 -20.65 23.59 -10.98
N ASP A 199 -20.33 24.88 -10.98
CA ASP A 199 -18.98 25.37 -10.76
C ASP A 199 -18.58 25.17 -9.28
N PRO A 200 -17.50 24.44 -8.98
CA PRO A 200 -17.06 24.18 -7.61
C PRO A 200 -16.67 25.44 -6.82
N THR A 201 -16.62 26.60 -7.47
CA THR A 201 -16.24 27.89 -6.86
C THR A 201 -17.42 28.82 -6.57
N ASP A 202 -18.66 28.44 -6.93
CA ASP A 202 -19.82 29.32 -6.82
C ASP A 202 -20.40 29.50 -5.39
N GLY A 203 -19.87 28.69 -4.42
CA GLY A 203 -20.30 28.74 -3.02
C GLY A 203 -21.64 28.07 -2.75
N GLU A 204 -22.21 27.38 -3.73
CA GLU A 204 -23.46 26.65 -3.61
C GLU A 204 -23.25 25.19 -3.13
N TRP A 205 -24.36 24.48 -2.90
CA TRP A 205 -24.35 23.07 -2.54
C TRP A 205 -24.04 22.22 -3.79
N HIS A 206 -22.96 21.44 -3.70
CA HIS A 206 -22.48 20.56 -4.76
C HIS A 206 -22.90 19.12 -4.53
N CYS A 207 -23.17 18.41 -5.63
CA CYS A 207 -23.41 16.97 -5.59
C CYS A 207 -22.14 16.25 -5.13
N GLY A 208 -22.28 15.39 -4.14
CA GLY A 208 -21.12 14.67 -3.63
C GLY A 208 -21.46 13.68 -2.53
N VAL A 209 -20.42 13.00 -2.07
CA VAL A 209 -20.52 12.01 -0.99
C VAL A 209 -20.47 12.70 0.37
N THR A 210 -21.41 12.36 1.23
CA THR A 210 -21.53 12.91 2.60
C THR A 210 -21.69 11.78 3.61
N ALA A 211 -20.96 11.83 4.73
CA ALA A 211 -21.13 10.88 5.83
C ALA A 211 -22.48 11.03 6.53
N LYS A 212 -23.17 9.90 6.79
CA LYS A 212 -24.44 9.82 7.48
C LYS A 212 -24.58 8.55 8.28
N ASP A 213 -24.87 8.65 9.56
CA ASP A 213 -24.97 7.51 10.48
C ASP A 213 -26.13 6.55 10.13
N TRP A 214 -27.11 6.98 9.36
CA TRP A 214 -28.26 6.17 8.95
C TRP A 214 -28.02 5.37 7.67
N ALA A 215 -26.96 5.68 6.93
CA ALA A 215 -26.66 5.05 5.65
C ALA A 215 -25.97 3.67 5.85
N SER A 216 -26.23 2.74 4.93
CA SER A 216 -25.70 1.37 5.00
C SER A 216 -24.19 1.31 4.94
N GLY A 217 -23.57 2.14 4.11
CA GLY A 217 -22.10 2.30 4.03
C GLY A 217 -21.54 3.42 4.89
N GLY A 218 -22.39 4.06 5.74
CA GLY A 218 -22.03 5.26 6.50
C GLY A 218 -21.91 6.53 5.65
N LYS A 219 -22.20 6.45 4.36
CA LYS A 219 -22.12 7.56 3.39
C LYS A 219 -23.34 7.56 2.46
N ILE A 220 -23.63 8.70 1.86
CA ILE A 220 -24.70 8.90 0.89
C ILE A 220 -24.23 9.80 -0.25
N VAL A 221 -24.91 9.74 -1.39
CA VAL A 221 -24.86 10.83 -2.37
C VAL A 221 -25.88 11.88 -1.97
N ASN A 222 -25.47 13.12 -1.87
CA ASN A 222 -26.27 14.26 -1.42
C ASN A 222 -26.16 15.44 -2.36
N ALA A 223 -27.10 16.37 -2.22
CA ALA A 223 -27.11 17.67 -2.90
C ALA A 223 -27.14 17.60 -4.45
N MET A 224 -27.76 16.55 -5.02
CA MET A 224 -27.95 16.51 -6.47
C MET A 224 -28.87 17.65 -6.92
N ASN A 225 -28.34 18.48 -7.80
CA ASN A 225 -29.04 19.59 -8.42
C ASN A 225 -29.51 19.20 -9.82
N LYS A 226 -30.35 20.06 -10.43
CA LYS A 226 -30.81 19.81 -11.80
C LYS A 226 -29.66 19.62 -12.77
N GLY A 227 -29.63 18.47 -13.42
CA GLY A 227 -28.61 18.08 -14.39
C GLY A 227 -27.47 17.26 -13.83
N ASP A 228 -27.30 17.21 -12.50
CA ASP A 228 -26.29 16.33 -11.89
C ASP A 228 -26.60 14.88 -12.19
N THR A 229 -25.55 14.09 -12.34
CA THR A 229 -25.69 12.67 -12.62
C THR A 229 -24.85 11.81 -11.69
N ILE A 230 -25.35 10.60 -11.43
CA ILE A 230 -24.52 9.51 -10.89
C ILE A 230 -24.59 8.35 -11.88
N THR A 231 -23.44 7.69 -12.08
CA THR A 231 -23.30 6.61 -13.07
C THR A 231 -22.91 5.32 -12.38
N LEU A 232 -23.71 4.27 -12.57
CA LEU A 232 -23.35 2.90 -12.20
C LEU A 232 -22.80 2.18 -13.41
N TYR A 233 -21.50 1.95 -13.45
CA TYR A 233 -20.90 0.99 -14.39
C TYR A 233 -21.18 -0.43 -13.89
N TYR A 234 -21.80 -1.25 -14.74
CA TYR A 234 -22.21 -2.62 -14.38
C TYR A 234 -21.73 -3.64 -15.41
N ASP A 235 -21.74 -4.91 -14.98
CA ASP A 235 -21.69 -6.09 -15.85
C ASP A 235 -22.88 -7.00 -15.50
N ALA A 236 -23.78 -7.21 -16.46
CA ALA A 236 -24.93 -8.07 -16.30
C ALA A 236 -24.64 -9.45 -16.91
N PRO A 237 -24.40 -10.50 -16.10
CA PRO A 237 -24.01 -11.82 -16.61
C PRO A 237 -25.15 -12.56 -17.31
N GLN A 238 -26.39 -12.12 -17.17
CA GLN A 238 -27.58 -12.74 -17.79
C GLN A 238 -28.59 -11.70 -18.25
N THR A 239 -29.40 -12.06 -19.23
CA THR A 239 -30.55 -11.26 -19.67
C THR A 239 -31.75 -11.47 -18.77
N GLY A 240 -32.72 -10.56 -18.81
CA GLY A 240 -34.00 -10.64 -18.11
C GLY A 240 -34.33 -9.41 -17.28
N GLU A 241 -35.42 -9.53 -16.51
CA GLU A 241 -35.91 -8.45 -15.67
C GLU A 241 -35.24 -8.45 -14.30
N TYR A 242 -34.45 -7.43 -14.02
CA TYR A 242 -33.87 -7.15 -12.70
C TYR A 242 -34.77 -6.18 -11.94
N THR A 243 -35.05 -6.46 -10.69
CA THR A 243 -35.74 -5.52 -9.79
C THR A 243 -34.67 -4.69 -9.07
N VAL A 244 -34.80 -3.38 -9.13
CA VAL A 244 -33.91 -2.46 -8.41
C VAL A 244 -34.69 -1.74 -7.34
N THR A 245 -34.30 -1.90 -6.08
CA THR A 245 -34.84 -1.18 -4.93
C THR A 245 -33.85 -0.08 -4.54
N VAL A 246 -34.30 1.16 -4.63
CA VAL A 246 -33.50 2.36 -4.25
C VAL A 246 -33.83 2.75 -2.84
N TYR A 247 -32.82 2.94 -2.01
CA TYR A 247 -32.94 3.43 -0.63
C TYR A 247 -32.54 4.90 -0.58
N TYR A 248 -33.43 5.75 -0.03
CA TYR A 248 -33.23 7.18 -0.06
C TYR A 248 -33.91 7.91 1.11
N ARG A 249 -33.50 9.17 1.32
CA ARG A 249 -34.26 10.14 2.12
C ARG A 249 -34.59 11.37 1.29
N SER A 250 -35.79 11.87 1.42
CA SER A 250 -36.23 13.08 0.72
C SER A 250 -37.19 13.88 1.58
N GLY A 251 -36.94 15.18 1.73
CA GLY A 251 -37.86 16.13 2.33
C GLY A 251 -38.86 16.72 1.31
N ASN A 252 -38.72 16.36 0.02
CA ASN A 252 -39.60 16.85 -1.05
C ASN A 252 -40.18 15.68 -1.84
N PRO A 253 -41.50 15.48 -1.77
CA PRO A 253 -42.18 14.31 -2.33
C PRO A 253 -42.22 14.23 -3.86
N GLN A 254 -41.77 15.26 -4.57
CA GLN A 254 -41.87 15.32 -6.04
C GLN A 254 -40.54 15.13 -6.77
N ASN A 255 -39.46 15.00 -6.03
CA ASN A 255 -38.13 14.88 -6.63
C ASN A 255 -37.77 13.40 -6.85
N GLY A 256 -37.77 13.00 -8.10
CA GLY A 256 -37.29 11.67 -8.53
C GLY A 256 -35.97 11.78 -9.24
N LEU A 257 -35.58 10.66 -9.84
CA LEU A 257 -34.44 10.57 -10.76
C LEU A 257 -34.96 10.02 -12.08
N THR A 258 -34.47 10.54 -13.18
CA THR A 258 -34.54 9.83 -14.45
C THR A 258 -33.35 8.92 -14.58
N TRP A 259 -33.50 7.77 -15.23
CA TRP A 259 -32.37 6.91 -15.55
C TRP A 259 -32.40 6.53 -17.03
N ALA A 260 -31.22 6.37 -17.59
CA ALA A 260 -31.04 5.89 -18.96
C ALA A 260 -29.77 5.02 -19.02
N GLU A 261 -29.79 4.04 -19.90
CA GLU A 261 -28.57 3.34 -20.25
C GLU A 261 -27.92 4.01 -21.45
N LYS A 262 -26.60 4.29 -21.31
CA LYS A 262 -25.83 5.06 -22.31
C LYS A 262 -25.70 4.31 -23.63
N ASP A 263 -25.66 2.95 -23.60
CA ASP A 263 -25.43 2.12 -24.78
C ASP A 263 -26.72 1.51 -25.38
N GLY A 264 -27.89 1.88 -24.85
CA GLY A 264 -29.19 1.45 -25.37
C GLY A 264 -29.57 -0.02 -25.12
N LYS A 265 -28.85 -0.73 -24.27
CA LYS A 265 -29.12 -2.14 -23.90
C LYS A 265 -30.27 -2.30 -22.90
N ILE A 266 -30.62 -1.22 -22.21
CA ILE A 266 -31.73 -1.15 -21.25
C ILE A 266 -32.57 0.10 -21.61
N LYS A 267 -33.90 -0.04 -21.59
CA LYS A 267 -34.78 1.09 -21.79
C LYS A 267 -34.68 2.10 -20.66
N SER A 268 -34.79 3.37 -20.95
CA SER A 268 -34.84 4.44 -19.98
C SER A 268 -36.15 4.45 -19.16
N GLY A 269 -36.11 5.01 -17.97
CA GLY A 269 -37.26 5.14 -17.09
C GLY A 269 -37.09 6.22 -16.03
N ASN A 270 -38.02 6.26 -15.10
CA ASN A 270 -38.01 7.19 -13.98
C ASN A 270 -38.00 6.41 -12.65
N VAL A 271 -37.24 6.91 -11.70
CA VAL A 271 -37.34 6.55 -10.29
C VAL A 271 -38.16 7.64 -9.61
N THR A 272 -39.34 7.30 -9.16
CA THR A 272 -40.18 8.23 -8.42
C THR A 272 -39.82 8.15 -6.95
N ALA A 273 -39.23 9.20 -6.38
CA ALA A 273 -39.13 9.31 -4.94
C ALA A 273 -40.54 9.60 -4.39
N GLY A 274 -41.09 8.66 -3.65
CA GLY A 274 -42.40 8.79 -3.01
C GLY A 274 -42.45 9.95 -2.02
N ALA A 275 -43.66 10.42 -1.74
CA ALA A 275 -43.93 11.39 -0.69
C ALA A 275 -43.55 10.83 0.68
N GLY A 276 -42.35 11.11 1.14
CA GLY A 276 -41.92 10.79 2.50
C GLY A 276 -41.95 12.07 3.34
N ASP A 277 -42.63 11.99 4.46
CA ASP A 277 -42.52 13.00 5.50
C ASP A 277 -41.09 13.01 6.02
N SER A 278 -40.44 14.15 5.84
CA SER A 278 -39.21 14.57 6.46
C SER A 278 -37.91 13.74 6.12
N ALA A 279 -36.80 14.46 6.13
CA ALA A 279 -35.45 13.95 6.07
C ALA A 279 -35.06 12.93 7.18
N ALA A 280 -36.02 12.48 8.00
CA ALA A 280 -35.78 11.59 9.15
C ALA A 280 -36.00 10.11 8.88
N ALA A 281 -36.77 9.74 7.86
CA ALA A 281 -37.08 8.33 7.55
C ALA A 281 -36.44 7.89 6.24
N THR A 282 -35.85 6.69 6.22
CA THR A 282 -35.37 6.05 5.00
C THR A 282 -36.56 5.43 4.26
N HIS A 283 -36.69 5.78 3.00
CA HIS A 283 -37.73 5.28 2.10
C HIS A 283 -37.13 4.38 1.04
N THR A 284 -38.00 3.57 0.42
CA THR A 284 -37.62 2.75 -0.73
C THR A 284 -38.57 2.99 -1.90
N THR A 285 -38.06 2.84 -3.10
CA THR A 285 -38.84 2.76 -4.32
C THR A 285 -38.25 1.68 -5.22
N GLU A 286 -39.08 1.09 -6.07
CA GLU A 286 -38.63 0.01 -6.96
C GLU A 286 -38.87 0.38 -8.42
N PHE A 287 -37.98 -0.09 -9.27
CA PHE A 287 -38.17 -0.08 -10.71
C PHE A 287 -37.54 -1.32 -11.34
N THR A 288 -37.96 -1.62 -12.56
CA THR A 288 -37.49 -2.79 -13.30
C THR A 288 -36.50 -2.38 -14.37
N LEU A 289 -35.36 -3.09 -14.42
CA LEU A 289 -34.40 -3.02 -15.52
C LEU A 289 -34.56 -4.26 -16.39
N ASN A 290 -34.92 -4.09 -17.65
CA ASN A 290 -34.97 -5.21 -18.59
C ASN A 290 -33.66 -5.26 -19.37
N VAL A 291 -32.77 -6.17 -19.00
CA VAL A 291 -31.48 -6.42 -19.67
C VAL A 291 -31.73 -7.29 -20.91
N GLU A 292 -31.72 -6.70 -22.08
CA GLU A 292 -31.92 -7.40 -23.37
C GLU A 292 -30.65 -8.13 -23.86
N THR A 293 -29.47 -7.62 -23.50
CA THR A 293 -28.16 -8.18 -23.86
C THR A 293 -27.25 -8.25 -22.62
N ALA A 294 -26.77 -9.45 -22.32
CA ALA A 294 -25.80 -9.65 -21.25
C ALA A 294 -24.45 -8.96 -21.55
N GLY A 295 -23.72 -8.59 -20.51
CA GLY A 295 -22.41 -7.97 -20.60
C GLY A 295 -22.33 -6.58 -19.98
N PRO A 296 -21.23 -5.86 -20.22
CA PRO A 296 -20.98 -4.56 -19.60
C PRO A 296 -21.90 -3.48 -20.12
N GLY A 297 -22.25 -2.52 -19.26
CA GLY A 297 -23.07 -1.34 -19.56
C GLY A 297 -22.88 -0.26 -18.51
N CYS A 298 -23.62 0.84 -18.66
CA CYS A 298 -23.67 1.88 -17.64
C CYS A 298 -25.06 2.50 -17.52
N LEU A 299 -25.54 2.66 -16.29
CA LEU A 299 -26.78 3.32 -15.94
C LEU A 299 -26.48 4.73 -15.45
N VAL A 300 -27.01 5.71 -16.12
CA VAL A 300 -26.89 7.12 -15.73
C VAL A 300 -28.19 7.56 -15.08
N PHE A 301 -28.11 7.95 -13.82
CA PHE A 301 -29.22 8.56 -13.08
C PHE A 301 -29.04 10.08 -13.07
N THR A 302 -30.05 10.80 -13.51
CA THR A 302 -30.01 12.27 -13.65
C THR A 302 -31.06 12.89 -12.75
N ALA A 303 -30.71 13.95 -12.04
CA ALA A 303 -31.64 14.77 -11.31
C ALA A 303 -32.42 15.70 -12.30
N PRO A 304 -33.72 15.49 -12.51
CA PRO A 304 -34.51 16.31 -13.46
C PRO A 304 -34.77 17.69 -12.93
N ASP A 305 -34.79 17.88 -11.61
CA ASP A 305 -35.03 19.11 -10.90
C ASP A 305 -34.03 19.32 -9.74
N ALA A 306 -34.00 20.54 -9.19
CA ALA A 306 -33.21 20.84 -8.00
C ALA A 306 -33.71 20.01 -6.79
N LYS A 307 -32.75 19.57 -5.94
CA LYS A 307 -33.03 18.82 -4.70
C LYS A 307 -33.54 17.39 -4.92
N ALA A 308 -32.88 16.63 -5.74
CA ALA A 308 -33.05 15.17 -5.81
C ALA A 308 -32.87 14.52 -4.42
N PRO A 309 -33.41 13.32 -4.19
CA PRO A 309 -33.29 12.64 -2.92
C PRO A 309 -31.83 12.35 -2.55
N GLN A 310 -31.57 12.25 -1.26
CA GLN A 310 -30.31 11.72 -0.71
C GLN A 310 -30.30 10.21 -0.92
N LEU A 311 -29.33 9.69 -1.64
CA LEU A 311 -29.27 8.29 -2.03
C LEU A 311 -28.31 7.52 -1.13
N ASP A 312 -28.79 6.40 -0.59
CA ASP A 312 -28.00 5.48 0.23
C ASP A 312 -27.43 4.34 -0.62
N LYS A 313 -28.33 3.50 -1.16
CA LYS A 313 -27.94 2.31 -1.90
C LYS A 313 -29.00 1.85 -2.89
N PHE A 314 -28.57 0.91 -3.75
CA PHE A 314 -29.43 0.24 -4.72
C PHE A 314 -29.29 -1.28 -4.51
N ASP A 315 -30.37 -1.96 -4.09
CA ASP A 315 -30.42 -3.42 -4.06
C ASP A 315 -30.91 -3.91 -5.42
N ILE A 316 -30.08 -4.69 -6.10
CA ILE A 316 -30.36 -5.22 -7.44
C ILE A 316 -30.61 -6.71 -7.30
N LYS A 317 -31.82 -7.14 -7.62
CA LYS A 317 -32.24 -8.54 -7.62
C LYS A 317 -32.32 -9.06 -9.04
N SER A 318 -31.64 -10.16 -9.30
CA SER A 318 -31.66 -10.82 -10.62
C SER A 318 -32.95 -11.54 -10.89
N PRO A 319 -33.30 -11.76 -12.18
CA PRO A 319 -34.32 -12.76 -12.55
C PRO A 319 -33.97 -14.14 -12.00
N GLY A 320 -34.97 -14.93 -11.66
CA GLY A 320 -34.74 -16.33 -11.31
C GLY A 320 -34.17 -17.12 -12.49
N THR A 321 -33.62 -18.31 -12.19
CA THR A 321 -33.19 -19.23 -13.25
C THR A 321 -34.33 -19.50 -14.18
N PRO A 322 -34.22 -19.37 -15.51
CA PRO A 322 -35.27 -19.75 -16.43
C PRO A 322 -35.62 -21.22 -16.23
N VAL A 323 -36.85 -21.51 -15.87
CA VAL A 323 -37.32 -22.89 -15.83
C VAL A 323 -37.29 -23.40 -17.28
N PRO A 324 -36.49 -24.43 -17.62
CA PRO A 324 -36.45 -24.92 -18.98
C PRO A 324 -37.89 -25.40 -19.35
N PRO A 325 -38.36 -25.14 -20.58
CA PRO A 325 -39.67 -25.58 -21.01
C PRO A 325 -39.76 -27.09 -20.80
N ILE A 326 -40.84 -27.54 -20.11
CA ILE A 326 -41.12 -28.95 -19.94
C ILE A 326 -41.27 -29.51 -21.34
N SER A 327 -40.29 -30.25 -21.84
CA SER A 327 -40.40 -30.99 -23.08
C SER A 327 -41.60 -31.94 -22.92
N ALA A 328 -42.67 -31.69 -23.67
CA ALA A 328 -43.77 -32.60 -23.71
C ALA A 328 -43.23 -33.97 -24.15
N VAL A 329 -43.24 -34.94 -23.25
CA VAL A 329 -43.01 -36.34 -23.64
C VAL A 329 -44.18 -36.73 -24.52
N ALA A 330 -43.92 -36.93 -25.81
CA ALA A 330 -44.91 -37.54 -26.70
C ALA A 330 -45.20 -38.94 -26.20
N VAL A 331 -46.46 -39.22 -25.87
CA VAL A 331 -46.99 -40.53 -25.51
C VAL A 331 -47.26 -41.32 -26.79
#